data_a4a1de5ace50b956ee1123b8a1a60b6b
#
_entry.id   a4a1de5ace50b956ee1123b8a1a60b6b
#
_cell.length_a   1.000
_cell.length_b   1.000
_cell.length_c   1.000
_cell.angle_alpha   90.00
_cell.angle_beta   90.00
_cell.angle_gamma   90.00
#
_symmetry.space_group_name_H-M   'P 1'
#
loop_
_entity.id
_entity.type
_entity.pdbx_description
1 polymer ?
#
loop_
_entity_poly.entity_id
_entity_poly.type
_entity_poly.pdbx_seq_one_letter_code
_entity_poly.pdbx_strand_id
1 'polypeptide(L)'
;MSDLNVDYEPSAVSILNDEELAIGESSAGNSVRIYGIAGNALEERKKIALSGAVTDLAYSPDGSHLVTADSNRKVTLFSVGNDYAKANPREWGFHTAKVNCVAWSPNSQYVASGGLDCSLILWSVEKPEKHKIQTSAHSQSQLNSVVWLDNQSIATCGQDGNVKIWDVDLKDL
;
A
#
# COMPACT_ATOMS: atom_id res chain seq x y z
N MET A 1 6.03 -24.42 14.20
CA MET A 1 4.96 -23.55 13.70
C MET A 1 4.43 -22.83 14.91
N SER A 2 4.36 -21.51 14.87
CA SER A 2 3.81 -20.69 15.96
C SER A 2 2.60 -19.93 15.42
N ASP A 3 1.51 -19.94 16.18
CA ASP A 3 0.29 -19.22 15.81
C ASP A 3 0.15 -18.00 16.71
N LEU A 4 -0.12 -16.84 16.12
CA LEU A 4 -0.53 -15.64 16.83
C LEU A 4 -2.04 -15.48 16.70
N ASN A 5 -2.75 -15.66 17.81
CA ASN A 5 -4.16 -15.28 17.87
C ASN A 5 -4.29 -13.78 18.14
N VAL A 6 -4.91 -13.07 17.22
CA VAL A 6 -5.19 -11.64 17.34
C VAL A 6 -6.69 -11.42 17.62
N ASP A 7 -7.02 -10.34 18.29
CA ASP A 7 -8.39 -9.93 18.66
C ASP A 7 -9.06 -9.05 17.58
N TYR A 8 -8.49 -9.01 16.39
CA TYR A 8 -8.95 -8.24 15.25
C TYR A 8 -8.93 -9.07 13.96
N GLU A 9 -9.53 -8.58 12.90
CA GLU A 9 -9.57 -9.22 11.58
C GLU A 9 -8.42 -8.70 10.70
N PRO A 10 -7.34 -9.49 10.47
CA PRO A 10 -6.23 -9.08 9.63
C PRO A 10 -6.63 -9.06 8.16
N SER A 11 -6.24 -8.01 7.42
CA SER A 11 -6.56 -7.81 6.01
C SER A 11 -5.35 -7.88 5.09
N ALA A 12 -4.20 -7.44 5.58
CA ALA A 12 -2.97 -7.38 4.80
C ALA A 12 -1.76 -7.56 5.71
N VAL A 13 -0.66 -8.04 5.17
CA VAL A 13 0.58 -8.27 5.91
C VAL A 13 1.78 -7.94 5.04
N SER A 14 2.80 -7.32 5.63
CA SER A 14 4.09 -7.07 4.98
C SER A 14 5.21 -7.19 6.00
N ILE A 15 6.37 -7.67 5.56
CA ILE A 15 7.54 -7.89 6.40
C ILE A 15 8.65 -6.90 6.07
N LEU A 16 9.39 -6.46 7.09
CA LEU A 16 10.58 -5.63 6.98
C LEU A 16 11.79 -6.41 7.48
N ASN A 17 12.70 -6.77 6.56
CA ASN A 17 14.03 -7.34 6.87
C ASN A 17 14.04 -8.50 7.90
N ASP A 18 13.03 -9.37 7.87
CA ASP A 18 12.86 -10.49 8.81
C ASP A 18 12.78 -10.12 10.31
N GLU A 19 12.70 -8.83 10.63
CA GLU A 19 12.71 -8.34 12.02
C GLU A 19 11.37 -7.74 12.46
N GLU A 20 10.56 -7.28 11.49
CA GLU A 20 9.35 -6.55 11.79
C GLU A 20 8.22 -6.90 10.82
N LEU A 21 7.01 -7.00 11.33
CA LEU A 21 5.81 -7.34 10.59
C LEU A 21 4.78 -6.23 10.76
N ALA A 22 4.25 -5.72 9.65
CA ALA A 22 3.08 -4.83 9.65
C ALA A 22 1.83 -5.63 9.30
N ILE A 23 0.77 -5.48 10.08
CA ILE A 23 -0.53 -6.12 9.85
C ILE A 23 -1.61 -5.04 9.77
N GLY A 24 -2.37 -5.06 8.69
CA GLY A 24 -3.54 -4.20 8.49
C GLY A 24 -4.79 -4.78 9.12
N GLU A 25 -5.64 -3.94 9.69
CA GLU A 25 -6.91 -4.30 10.34
C GLU A 25 -8.08 -3.92 9.42
N SER A 26 -8.94 -4.91 9.06
CA SER A 26 -10.02 -4.75 8.09
C SER A 26 -11.33 -4.21 8.67
N SER A 27 -11.55 -4.40 9.97
CA SER A 27 -12.78 -4.06 10.65
C SER A 27 -12.60 -2.93 11.66
N ALA A 28 -13.51 -2.71 12.53
CA ALA A 28 -13.69 -1.59 13.47
C ALA A 28 -12.44 -0.85 14.04
N GLY A 29 -11.25 -1.42 13.88
CA GLY A 29 -10.01 -0.83 14.41
C GLY A 29 -9.34 0.21 13.53
N ASN A 30 -9.56 0.17 12.21
CA ASN A 30 -8.96 1.08 11.23
C ASN A 30 -7.49 1.39 11.53
N SER A 31 -6.67 0.35 11.70
CA SER A 31 -5.30 0.55 12.13
C SER A 31 -4.31 -0.40 11.45
N VAL A 32 -3.05 -0.01 11.47
CA VAL A 32 -1.92 -0.91 11.22
C VAL A 32 -1.26 -1.22 12.56
N ARG A 33 -0.97 -2.49 12.81
CA ARG A 33 -0.21 -2.94 13.97
C ARG A 33 1.18 -3.39 13.52
N ILE A 34 2.19 -2.91 14.22
CA ILE A 34 3.59 -3.22 13.97
C ILE A 34 4.05 -4.20 15.06
N TYR A 35 4.58 -5.32 14.63
CA TYR A 35 5.10 -6.38 15.49
C TYR A 35 6.59 -6.58 15.26
N GLY A 36 7.35 -6.67 16.33
CA GLY A 36 8.71 -7.19 16.29
C GLY A 36 8.71 -8.71 16.24
N ILE A 37 9.61 -9.29 15.45
CA ILE A 37 9.79 -10.74 15.35
C ILE A 37 10.92 -11.14 16.29
N ALA A 38 10.63 -11.92 17.32
CA ALA A 38 11.58 -12.44 18.30
C ALA A 38 11.57 -13.98 18.27
N GLY A 39 12.39 -14.56 17.42
CA GLY A 39 12.39 -16.01 17.19
C GLY A 39 11.05 -16.47 16.60
N ASN A 40 10.26 -17.22 17.39
CA ASN A 40 8.92 -17.68 17.00
C ASN A 40 7.79 -16.85 17.61
N ALA A 41 8.08 -15.74 18.28
CA ALA A 41 7.09 -14.87 18.91
C ALA A 41 6.96 -13.55 18.16
N LEU A 42 5.75 -12.98 18.15
CA LEU A 42 5.46 -11.65 17.66
C LEU A 42 5.08 -10.77 18.86
N GLU A 43 5.74 -9.64 19.00
CA GLU A 43 5.49 -8.66 20.05
C GLU A 43 4.97 -7.38 19.44
N GLU A 44 3.74 -6.95 19.82
CA GLU A 44 3.18 -5.69 19.33
C GLU A 44 4.02 -4.51 19.84
N ARG A 45 4.59 -3.75 18.93
CA ARG A 45 5.41 -2.57 19.21
C ARG A 45 4.63 -1.27 19.05
N LYS A 46 3.72 -1.24 18.09
CA LYS A 46 3.01 -0.01 17.77
C LYS A 46 1.65 -0.27 17.11
N LYS A 47 0.70 0.62 17.39
CA LYS A 47 -0.59 0.71 16.70
C LYS A 47 -0.71 2.09 16.04
N ILE A 48 -0.99 2.12 14.72
CA ILE A 48 -1.09 3.32 13.90
C ILE A 48 -2.55 3.44 13.44
N ALA A 49 -3.27 4.47 13.91
CA ALA A 49 -4.65 4.69 13.50
C ALA A 49 -4.72 5.28 12.08
N LEU A 50 -5.67 4.78 11.29
CA LEU A 50 -5.99 5.23 9.95
C LEU A 50 -7.42 5.79 9.87
N SER A 51 -7.77 6.39 8.73
CA SER A 51 -9.10 6.95 8.49
C SER A 51 -10.14 5.88 8.12
N GLY A 52 -9.71 4.74 7.61
CA GLY A 52 -10.55 3.64 7.16
C GLY A 52 -9.89 2.28 7.37
N ALA A 53 -10.67 1.23 7.19
CA ALA A 53 -10.19 -0.14 7.25
C ALA A 53 -9.05 -0.36 6.24
N VAL A 54 -7.95 -0.98 6.69
CA VAL A 54 -6.81 -1.28 5.82
C VAL A 54 -7.22 -2.32 4.79
N THR A 55 -6.91 -2.03 3.54
CA THR A 55 -7.19 -2.92 2.41
C THR A 55 -5.94 -3.60 1.91
N ASP A 56 -4.82 -2.86 1.95
CA ASP A 56 -3.51 -3.37 1.56
C ASP A 56 -2.41 -2.52 2.20
N LEU A 57 -1.21 -3.09 2.33
CA LEU A 57 -0.02 -2.39 2.83
C LEU A 57 1.25 -3.05 2.33
N ALA A 58 2.32 -2.27 2.20
CA ALA A 58 3.62 -2.78 1.78
C ALA A 58 4.76 -1.92 2.33
N TYR A 59 5.81 -2.57 2.83
CA TYR A 59 7.10 -1.91 3.07
C TYR A 59 7.81 -1.63 1.74
N SER A 60 8.52 -0.50 1.67
CA SER A 60 9.39 -0.20 0.55
C SER A 60 10.57 -1.18 0.50
N PRO A 61 11.09 -1.52 -0.71
CA PRO A 61 12.24 -2.41 -0.85
C PRO A 61 13.48 -2.00 -0.05
N ASP A 62 13.69 -0.69 0.13
CA ASP A 62 14.81 -0.14 0.93
C ASP A 62 14.51 -0.09 2.44
N GLY A 63 13.31 -0.48 2.86
CA GLY A 63 12.87 -0.47 4.26
C GLY A 63 12.62 0.91 4.87
N SER A 64 12.71 1.97 4.09
CA SER A 64 12.59 3.35 4.62
C SER A 64 11.15 3.78 4.90
N HIS A 65 10.18 3.17 4.20
CA HIS A 65 8.78 3.56 4.25
C HIS A 65 7.83 2.37 4.33
N LEU A 66 6.65 2.63 4.89
CA LEU A 66 5.47 1.78 4.80
C LEU A 66 4.37 2.54 4.07
N VAL A 67 3.79 1.96 3.02
CA VAL A 67 2.59 2.49 2.37
C VAL A 67 1.37 1.68 2.79
N THR A 68 0.23 2.36 2.96
CA THR A 68 -1.05 1.72 3.28
C THR A 68 -2.13 2.24 2.34
N ALA A 69 -3.07 1.37 2.00
CA ALA A 69 -4.33 1.72 1.33
C ALA A 69 -5.50 1.46 2.27
N ASP A 70 -6.55 2.27 2.17
CA ASP A 70 -7.72 2.12 3.03
C ASP A 70 -9.06 2.19 2.28
N SER A 71 -10.12 1.82 2.99
CA SER A 71 -11.51 1.87 2.49
C SER A 71 -12.02 3.29 2.29
N ASN A 72 -11.38 4.31 2.89
CA ASN A 72 -11.71 5.72 2.79
C ASN A 72 -10.98 6.45 1.66
N ARG A 73 -10.53 5.70 0.64
CA ARG A 73 -9.93 6.25 -0.59
C ARG A 73 -8.56 6.87 -0.39
N LYS A 74 -7.86 6.53 0.72
CA LYS A 74 -6.56 7.11 1.06
C LYS A 74 -5.44 6.12 0.79
N VAL A 75 -4.34 6.66 0.29
CA VAL A 75 -3.04 6.02 0.32
C VAL A 75 -2.15 6.85 1.23
N THR A 76 -1.63 6.25 2.29
CA THR A 76 -0.84 6.96 3.29
C THR A 76 0.57 6.39 3.34
N LEU A 77 1.55 7.28 3.36
CA LEU A 77 2.96 6.97 3.44
C LEU A 77 3.48 7.27 4.85
N PHE A 78 4.17 6.30 5.45
CA PHE A 78 4.79 6.41 6.76
C PHE A 78 6.31 6.25 6.66
N SER A 79 7.06 7.04 7.40
CA SER A 79 8.52 6.92 7.52
C SER A 79 8.88 5.97 8.65
N VAL A 80 9.51 4.84 8.34
CA VAL A 80 9.91 3.82 9.32
C VAL A 80 10.93 4.40 10.30
N GLY A 81 11.98 5.05 9.79
CA GLY A 81 13.04 5.64 10.62
C GLY A 81 12.60 6.82 11.49
N ASN A 82 11.41 7.38 11.25
CA ASN A 82 10.82 8.46 12.06
C ASN A 82 9.59 7.97 12.83
N ASP A 83 9.71 6.80 13.44
CA ASP A 83 8.67 6.19 14.29
C ASP A 83 7.28 6.18 13.62
N TYR A 84 7.22 5.81 12.34
CA TYR A 84 5.99 5.78 11.55
C TYR A 84 5.23 7.11 11.49
N ALA A 85 5.94 8.23 11.54
CA ALA A 85 5.32 9.53 11.24
C ALA A 85 4.86 9.56 9.78
N LYS A 86 3.74 10.24 9.51
CA LYS A 86 3.26 10.41 8.13
C LYS A 86 4.30 11.17 7.31
N ALA A 87 4.74 10.57 6.20
CA ALA A 87 5.73 11.12 5.29
C ALA A 87 5.11 11.99 4.19
N ASN A 88 3.84 11.72 3.82
CA ASN A 88 3.09 12.58 2.92
C ASN A 88 2.18 13.54 3.72
N PRO A 89 2.52 14.84 3.83
CA PRO A 89 1.77 15.82 4.64
C PRO A 89 0.32 15.98 4.18
N ARG A 90 0.08 15.77 2.89
CA ARG A 90 -1.26 15.63 2.31
C ARG A 90 -1.44 14.18 1.92
N GLU A 91 -2.36 13.49 2.60
CA GLU A 91 -2.72 12.12 2.23
C GLU A 91 -3.07 12.05 0.76
N TRP A 92 -2.60 10.98 0.09
CA TRP A 92 -2.89 10.74 -1.32
C TRP A 92 -4.34 10.27 -1.49
N GLY A 93 -5.25 11.23 -1.68
CA GLY A 93 -6.71 11.05 -1.69
C GLY A 93 -7.36 11.27 -3.05
N PHE A 94 -6.68 10.94 -4.16
CA PHE A 94 -7.21 11.14 -5.50
C PHE A 94 -8.07 9.98 -6.01
N HIS A 95 -8.07 8.83 -5.32
CA HIS A 95 -9.05 7.78 -5.57
C HIS A 95 -10.46 8.27 -5.21
N THR A 96 -11.43 7.94 -6.06
CA THR A 96 -12.84 8.32 -5.85
C THR A 96 -13.67 7.23 -5.17
N ALA A 97 -13.09 6.03 -5.03
CA ALA A 97 -13.64 4.90 -4.28
C ALA A 97 -12.54 4.17 -3.50
N LYS A 98 -12.89 3.09 -2.79
CA LYS A 98 -11.97 2.25 -2.01
C LYS A 98 -10.72 1.90 -2.82
N VAL A 99 -9.54 2.05 -2.22
CA VAL A 99 -8.28 1.56 -2.77
C VAL A 99 -8.17 0.07 -2.44
N ASN A 100 -7.90 -0.77 -3.41
CA ASN A 100 -7.82 -2.21 -3.22
C ASN A 100 -6.40 -2.72 -3.02
N CYS A 101 -5.43 -2.11 -3.70
CA CYS A 101 -4.05 -2.59 -3.74
C CYS A 101 -3.04 -1.46 -3.85
N VAL A 102 -1.84 -1.70 -3.32
CA VAL A 102 -0.65 -0.83 -3.46
C VAL A 102 0.59 -1.66 -3.75
N ALA A 103 1.54 -1.08 -4.48
CA ALA A 103 2.83 -1.71 -4.74
C ALA A 103 3.94 -0.67 -4.89
N TRP A 104 5.13 -1.03 -4.44
CA TRP A 104 6.34 -0.24 -4.58
C TRP A 104 7.09 -0.52 -5.87
N SER A 105 7.67 0.51 -6.46
CA SER A 105 8.70 0.32 -7.48
C SER A 105 9.98 -0.28 -6.86
N PRO A 106 10.75 -1.08 -7.62
CA PRO A 106 11.97 -1.71 -7.10
C PRO A 106 12.99 -0.73 -6.52
N ASN A 107 13.03 0.50 -7.03
CA ASN A 107 13.92 1.57 -6.55
C ASN A 107 13.37 2.37 -5.35
N SER A 108 12.22 2.00 -4.78
CA SER A 108 11.56 2.65 -3.64
C SER A 108 11.15 4.13 -3.88
N GLN A 109 11.17 4.62 -5.12
CA GLN A 109 10.88 6.02 -5.44
C GLN A 109 9.41 6.29 -5.78
N TYR A 110 8.68 5.24 -6.18
CA TYR A 110 7.30 5.35 -6.62
C TYR A 110 6.42 4.30 -5.98
N VAL A 111 5.15 4.68 -5.82
CA VAL A 111 4.08 3.77 -5.41
C VAL A 111 3.03 3.72 -6.53
N ALA A 112 2.50 2.55 -6.80
CA ALA A 112 1.32 2.35 -7.62
C ALA A 112 0.16 1.95 -6.73
N SER A 113 -1.04 2.47 -7.00
CA SER A 113 -2.28 2.06 -6.31
C SER A 113 -3.41 1.81 -7.29
N GLY A 114 -4.24 0.82 -7.00
CA GLY A 114 -5.41 0.47 -7.77
C GLY A 114 -6.66 0.40 -6.91
N GLY A 115 -7.81 0.78 -7.47
CA GLY A 115 -9.02 0.91 -6.67
C GLY A 115 -10.30 0.42 -7.35
N LEU A 116 -11.37 0.49 -6.55
CA LEU A 116 -12.76 0.23 -7.00
C LEU A 116 -13.23 1.28 -8.01
N ASP A 117 -12.57 2.44 -8.09
CA ASP A 117 -12.83 3.50 -9.08
C ASP A 117 -12.25 3.21 -10.47
N CYS A 118 -11.74 1.99 -10.70
CA CYS A 118 -11.16 1.54 -11.96
C CYS A 118 -9.87 2.32 -12.35
N SER A 119 -9.27 3.06 -11.43
CA SER A 119 -8.10 3.88 -11.68
C SER A 119 -6.82 3.22 -11.18
N LEU A 120 -5.75 3.35 -11.97
CA LEU A 120 -4.37 3.14 -11.56
C LEU A 120 -3.74 4.50 -11.31
N ILE A 121 -3.19 4.73 -10.12
CA ILE A 121 -2.53 5.99 -9.78
C ILE A 121 -1.08 5.71 -9.39
N LEU A 122 -0.17 6.51 -9.96
CA LEU A 122 1.25 6.51 -9.65
C LEU A 122 1.59 7.73 -8.80
N TRP A 123 2.37 7.52 -7.75
CA TRP A 123 2.74 8.53 -6.76
C TRP A 123 4.25 8.64 -6.65
N SER A 124 4.76 9.86 -6.49
CA SER A 124 6.17 10.10 -6.20
C SER A 124 6.39 10.22 -4.69
N VAL A 125 7.40 9.53 -4.19
CA VAL A 125 7.81 9.61 -2.77
C VAL A 125 8.58 10.90 -2.52
N GLU A 126 9.48 11.26 -3.42
CA GLU A 126 10.29 12.48 -3.34
C GLU A 126 9.45 13.76 -3.49
N LYS A 127 8.41 13.69 -4.36
CA LYS A 127 7.50 14.81 -4.64
C LYS A 127 6.06 14.40 -4.35
N PRO A 128 5.64 14.35 -3.08
CA PRO A 128 4.34 13.79 -2.69
C PRO A 128 3.11 14.49 -3.29
N GLU A 129 3.28 15.71 -3.81
CA GLU A 129 2.24 16.44 -4.54
C GLU A 129 2.08 15.98 -6.00
N LYS A 130 3.03 15.20 -6.53
CA LYS A 130 3.02 14.70 -7.90
C LYS A 130 2.40 13.31 -7.99
N HIS A 131 1.53 13.16 -8.97
CA HIS A 131 0.90 11.88 -9.28
C HIS A 131 0.48 11.82 -10.75
N LYS A 132 0.35 10.62 -11.27
CA LYS A 132 -0.25 10.36 -12.60
C LYS A 132 -1.42 9.41 -12.45
N ILE A 133 -2.54 9.73 -13.09
CA ILE A 133 -3.79 8.95 -13.02
C ILE A 133 -4.10 8.36 -14.39
N GLN A 134 -4.21 7.03 -14.45
CA GLN A 134 -4.80 6.30 -15.55
C GLN A 134 -6.23 5.91 -15.15
N THR A 135 -7.19 6.67 -15.60
CA THR A 135 -8.62 6.36 -15.42
C THR A 135 -9.05 5.21 -16.31
N SER A 136 -9.99 4.40 -15.86
CA SER A 136 -10.49 3.24 -16.61
C SER A 136 -9.34 2.30 -17.06
N ALA A 137 -8.37 2.10 -16.19
CA ALA A 137 -7.24 1.20 -16.44
C ALA A 137 -7.74 -0.21 -16.80
N HIS A 138 -8.79 -0.69 -16.11
CA HIS A 138 -9.60 -1.82 -16.52
C HIS A 138 -11.02 -1.34 -16.87
N SER A 139 -11.53 -1.71 -18.05
CA SER A 139 -12.79 -1.20 -18.62
C SER A 139 -13.95 -1.34 -17.64
N GLN A 140 -14.34 -0.24 -16.98
CA GLN A 140 -15.44 -0.15 -16.02
C GLN A 140 -15.40 -1.22 -14.91
N SER A 141 -14.21 -1.70 -14.59
CA SER A 141 -14.00 -2.78 -13.62
C SER A 141 -12.90 -2.38 -12.62
N GLN A 142 -13.08 -2.76 -11.36
CA GLN A 142 -12.09 -2.48 -10.32
C GLN A 142 -10.75 -3.17 -10.60
N LEU A 143 -9.68 -2.55 -10.13
CA LEU A 143 -8.38 -3.20 -10.04
C LEU A 143 -8.35 -4.06 -8.78
N ASN A 144 -7.92 -5.31 -8.95
CA ASN A 144 -7.77 -6.26 -7.85
C ASN A 144 -6.35 -6.27 -7.29
N SER A 145 -5.35 -6.13 -8.18
CA SER A 145 -3.93 -6.14 -7.79
C SER A 145 -3.08 -5.34 -8.78
N VAL A 146 -1.95 -4.86 -8.28
CA VAL A 146 -0.90 -4.17 -9.03
C VAL A 146 0.46 -4.67 -8.57
N VAL A 147 1.41 -4.78 -9.49
CA VAL A 147 2.80 -5.11 -9.20
C VAL A 147 3.73 -4.39 -10.18
N TRP A 148 4.88 -3.95 -9.70
CA TRP A 148 5.94 -3.44 -10.55
C TRP A 148 6.76 -4.62 -11.07
N LEU A 149 6.99 -4.66 -12.40
CA LEU A 149 7.86 -5.63 -13.06
C LEU A 149 9.32 -5.15 -13.02
N ASP A 150 9.49 -3.85 -13.21
CA ASP A 150 10.73 -3.10 -13.11
C ASP A 150 10.42 -1.63 -12.76
N ASN A 151 11.39 -0.71 -12.88
CA ASN A 151 11.17 0.71 -12.57
C ASN A 151 10.36 1.49 -13.62
N GLN A 152 9.98 0.84 -14.73
CA GLN A 152 9.27 1.49 -15.85
C GLN A 152 8.04 0.69 -16.32
N SER A 153 7.79 -0.47 -15.74
CA SER A 153 6.70 -1.36 -16.16
C SER A 153 5.91 -1.86 -14.97
N ILE A 154 4.59 -1.86 -15.12
CA ILE A 154 3.63 -2.32 -14.09
C ILE A 154 2.70 -3.35 -14.74
N ALA A 155 2.38 -4.40 -13.99
CA ALA A 155 1.28 -5.29 -14.34
C ALA A 155 0.09 -5.05 -13.39
N THR A 156 -1.11 -5.07 -13.95
CA THR A 156 -2.37 -4.96 -13.19
C THR A 156 -3.31 -6.08 -13.57
N CYS A 157 -4.16 -6.52 -12.64
CA CYS A 157 -5.29 -7.37 -12.94
C CYS A 157 -6.59 -6.75 -12.42
N GLY A 158 -7.66 -6.96 -13.15
CA GLY A 158 -8.97 -6.39 -12.86
C GLY A 158 -10.08 -7.41 -12.84
N GLN A 159 -11.26 -7.00 -12.39
CA GLN A 159 -12.47 -7.83 -12.37
C GLN A 159 -13.00 -8.07 -13.80
N ASP A 160 -12.50 -7.35 -14.81
CA ASP A 160 -12.77 -7.58 -16.23
C ASP A 160 -12.14 -8.87 -16.79
N GLY A 161 -11.46 -9.65 -15.95
CA GLY A 161 -10.79 -10.89 -16.33
C GLY A 161 -9.47 -10.69 -17.09
N ASN A 162 -8.95 -9.47 -17.16
CA ASN A 162 -7.72 -9.15 -17.88
C ASN A 162 -6.54 -8.94 -16.93
N VAL A 163 -5.35 -9.30 -17.42
CA VAL A 163 -4.06 -8.83 -16.94
C VAL A 163 -3.51 -7.86 -17.99
N LYS A 164 -3.06 -6.71 -17.55
CA LYS A 164 -2.49 -5.68 -18.43
C LYS A 164 -1.10 -5.31 -17.98
N ILE A 165 -0.23 -5.04 -18.96
CA ILE A 165 1.12 -4.52 -18.73
C ILE A 165 1.13 -3.07 -19.23
N TRP A 166 1.72 -2.19 -18.44
CA TRP A 166 1.80 -0.76 -18.68
C TRP A 166 3.26 -0.33 -18.67
N ASP A 167 3.68 0.31 -19.75
CA ASP A 167 4.90 1.12 -19.72
C ASP A 167 4.55 2.46 -19.08
N VAL A 168 5.23 2.80 -17.99
CA VAL A 168 4.93 4.01 -17.22
C VAL A 168 5.97 5.10 -17.51
N ASP A 169 5.48 6.23 -17.98
CA ASP A 169 6.29 7.44 -18.08
C ASP A 169 6.35 8.14 -16.73
N LEU A 170 7.49 8.06 -16.06
CA LEU A 170 7.75 8.69 -14.75
C LEU A 170 8.32 10.10 -14.85
N LYS A 171 8.45 10.63 -16.08
CA LYS A 171 8.89 11.98 -16.29
C LYS A 171 7.91 12.96 -15.64
N ASP A 172 8.41 13.91 -14.88
CA ASP A 172 7.65 14.91 -14.12
C ASP A 172 6.91 14.41 -12.87
N LEU A 173 7.13 13.15 -12.45
CA LEU A 173 6.74 12.61 -11.17
C LEU A 173 7.78 12.90 -10.09
#